data_4de48310f15e5ecd63096e424145909a
#
_entry.id   4de48310f15e5ecd63096e424145909a
#
_cell.length_a   1.000
_cell.length_b   1.000
_cell.length_c   1.000
_cell.angle_alpha   90.00
_cell.angle_beta   90.00
_cell.angle_gamma   90.00
#
_symmetry.space_group_name_H-M   'P 1'
#
loop_
_entity.id
_entity.type
_entity.pdbx_description
1 polymer ?
#
loop_
_entity_poly.entity_id
_entity_poly.type
_entity_poly.pdbx_seq_one_letter_code
_entity_poly.pdbx_strand_id
1 'polypeptide(L)'
;MKKGRKYSIIKRNIAAGMLLAMLNSMLFADIKVDKGVPQNTSVDRAQNGANIVNINTPNSRGISVNDYSEFRTKDPTVFNNFGSGVGRSYLAGMMAANPNLTKEQAARLILNRVGGNNRVEIENWLEVMSENKTDIIFSSNQGFYLNNTGFINFDKVIFTTSRVDLDGNGDLLPFNIRGGKIEIGREGINAEG
;
A
#
# COMPACT_ATOMS: atom_id res chain seq x y z
N MET A 1 -42.37 22.08 32.18
CA MET A 1 -41.08 22.29 31.52
C MET A 1 -40.05 21.18 31.80
N LYS A 2 -40.31 19.89 31.43
CA LYS A 2 -39.35 18.76 31.65
C LYS A 2 -39.02 17.94 30.37
N LYS A 3 -39.65 18.24 29.21
CA LYS A 3 -39.40 17.52 27.94
C LYS A 3 -38.12 17.92 27.16
N GLY A 4 -37.68 19.16 27.29
CA GLY A 4 -36.52 19.64 26.52
C GLY A 4 -35.16 19.05 26.93
N ARG A 5 -34.99 18.68 28.21
CA ARG A 5 -33.71 18.18 28.74
C ARG A 5 -33.39 16.74 28.30
N LYS A 6 -34.41 15.88 28.14
CA LYS A 6 -34.20 14.50 27.64
C LYS A 6 -33.71 14.43 26.18
N TYR A 7 -34.28 15.27 25.31
CA TYR A 7 -33.86 15.31 23.89
C TYR A 7 -32.46 15.86 23.69
N SER A 8 -32.01 16.79 24.53
CA SER A 8 -30.64 17.32 24.50
C SER A 8 -29.59 16.25 24.88
N ILE A 9 -29.88 15.42 25.89
CA ILE A 9 -28.97 14.34 26.33
C ILE A 9 -28.89 13.25 25.26
N ILE A 10 -30.01 12.87 24.65
CA ILE A 10 -30.05 11.84 23.60
C ILE A 10 -29.23 12.31 22.37
N LYS A 11 -29.41 13.55 21.92
CA LYS A 11 -28.64 14.12 20.79
C LYS A 11 -27.13 14.19 21.07
N ARG A 12 -26.72 14.52 22.29
CA ARG A 12 -25.30 14.56 22.71
C ARG A 12 -24.70 13.16 22.74
N ASN A 13 -25.42 12.15 23.21
CA ASN A 13 -24.94 10.78 23.27
C ASN A 13 -24.86 10.12 21.88
N ILE A 14 -25.78 10.44 20.97
CA ILE A 14 -25.72 9.99 19.57
C ILE A 14 -24.54 10.64 18.87
N ALA A 15 -24.30 11.96 19.03
CA ALA A 15 -23.17 12.66 18.44
C ALA A 15 -21.81 12.16 18.99
N ALA A 16 -21.73 11.87 20.30
CA ALA A 16 -20.54 11.30 20.93
C ALA A 16 -20.29 9.86 20.46
N GLY A 17 -21.35 9.05 20.31
CA GLY A 17 -21.24 7.69 19.78
C GLY A 17 -20.81 7.64 18.33
N MET A 18 -21.30 8.54 17.47
CA MET A 18 -20.87 8.68 16.07
C MET A 18 -19.42 9.18 15.96
N LEU A 19 -19.02 10.13 16.81
CA LEU A 19 -17.63 10.62 16.83
C LEU A 19 -16.66 9.53 17.29
N LEU A 20 -17.05 8.72 18.29
CA LEU A 20 -16.23 7.59 18.77
C LEU A 20 -16.14 6.47 17.71
N ALA A 21 -17.22 6.22 16.96
CA ALA A 21 -17.23 5.26 15.85
C ALA A 21 -16.35 5.74 14.69
N MET A 22 -16.35 7.05 14.38
CA MET A 22 -15.48 7.64 13.37
C MET A 22 -13.99 7.63 13.80
N LEU A 23 -13.70 7.84 15.09
CA LEU A 23 -12.34 7.73 15.63
C LEU A 23 -11.81 6.31 15.59
N ASN A 24 -12.65 5.29 15.81
CA ASN A 24 -12.24 3.89 15.69
C ASN A 24 -12.00 3.46 14.24
N SER A 25 -12.66 4.08 13.24
CA SER A 25 -12.39 3.81 11.83
C SER A 25 -11.08 4.43 11.34
N MET A 26 -10.50 5.39 12.07
CA MET A 26 -9.20 5.99 11.75
C MET A 26 -7.99 5.20 12.29
N LEU A 27 -8.21 4.15 13.08
CA LEU A 27 -7.13 3.40 13.74
C LEU A 27 -6.65 2.15 12.98
N PHE A 28 -7.26 1.80 11.85
CA PHE A 28 -6.99 0.53 11.18
C PHE A 28 -6.83 0.68 9.67
N ALA A 29 -5.65 0.60 9.23
CA ALA A 29 -5.13 0.55 7.88
C ALA A 29 -4.66 1.91 7.36
N ASP A 30 -3.37 2.10 7.38
CA ASP A 30 -2.76 3.30 6.82
C ASP A 30 -1.56 2.91 5.97
N ILE A 31 -1.65 3.21 4.69
CA ILE A 31 -0.47 3.29 3.84
C ILE A 31 -0.04 4.74 3.84
N LYS A 32 1.04 5.04 4.58
CA LYS A 32 1.58 6.40 4.71
C LYS A 32 2.89 6.54 3.98
N VAL A 33 2.89 7.36 2.95
CA VAL A 33 4.13 7.73 2.24
C VAL A 33 5.06 8.49 3.19
N ASP A 34 6.36 8.16 3.15
CA ASP A 34 7.36 8.89 3.94
C ASP A 34 7.61 10.27 3.32
N LYS A 35 7.18 11.30 4.02
CA LYS A 35 7.35 12.71 3.61
C LYS A 35 8.77 13.23 3.84
N GLY A 36 9.60 12.50 4.57
CA GLY A 36 11.01 12.82 4.79
C GLY A 36 11.91 12.45 3.59
N VAL A 37 11.37 11.69 2.62
CA VAL A 37 12.09 11.26 1.42
C VAL A 37 11.47 11.94 0.20
N PRO A 38 12.26 12.64 -0.65
CA PRO A 38 11.76 13.21 -1.90
C PRO A 38 11.26 12.13 -2.84
N GLN A 39 9.96 12.14 -3.14
CA GLN A 39 9.31 11.21 -4.04
C GLN A 39 7.93 11.73 -4.48
N ASN A 40 7.39 11.18 -5.57
CA ASN A 40 6.07 11.52 -6.07
C ASN A 40 5.01 10.43 -5.77
N THR A 41 5.36 9.38 -5.03
CA THR A 41 4.41 8.35 -4.61
C THR A 41 3.23 8.97 -3.89
N SER A 42 2.02 8.57 -4.25
CA SER A 42 0.81 8.98 -3.55
C SER A 42 -0.12 7.78 -3.31
N VAL A 43 -1.01 7.94 -2.34
CA VAL A 43 -2.03 6.93 -2.02
C VAL A 43 -3.40 7.58 -2.10
N ASP A 44 -4.22 7.06 -2.99
CA ASP A 44 -5.60 7.46 -3.20
C ASP A 44 -6.56 6.32 -2.83
N ARG A 45 -7.87 6.59 -2.89
CA ARG A 45 -8.90 5.58 -2.70
C ARG A 45 -9.82 5.47 -3.90
N ALA A 46 -10.09 4.23 -4.33
CA ALA A 46 -11.13 3.93 -5.30
C ALA A 46 -12.53 4.07 -4.67
N GLN A 47 -13.57 4.18 -5.51
CA GLN A 47 -14.95 4.28 -5.06
C GLN A 47 -15.41 3.08 -4.22
N ASN A 48 -14.87 1.89 -4.47
CA ASN A 48 -15.16 0.66 -3.76
C ASN A 48 -14.30 0.48 -2.48
N GLY A 49 -13.48 1.47 -2.11
CA GLY A 49 -12.64 1.46 -0.92
C GLY A 49 -11.25 0.85 -1.10
N ALA A 50 -10.89 0.32 -2.27
CA ALA A 50 -9.54 -0.17 -2.52
C ALA A 50 -8.52 0.98 -2.47
N ASN A 51 -7.32 0.70 -1.94
CA ASN A 51 -6.22 1.65 -1.99
C ASN A 51 -5.62 1.68 -3.41
N ILE A 52 -5.28 2.87 -3.87
CA ILE A 52 -4.56 3.09 -5.14
C ILE A 52 -3.22 3.73 -4.79
N VAL A 53 -2.14 2.99 -4.98
CA VAL A 53 -0.78 3.50 -4.83
C VAL A 53 -0.28 3.94 -6.19
N ASN A 54 -0.24 5.25 -6.44
CA ASN A 54 0.45 5.79 -7.61
C ASN A 54 1.95 5.72 -7.35
N ILE A 55 2.61 4.77 -7.96
CA ILE A 55 4.04 4.55 -7.75
C ILE A 55 4.87 5.72 -8.25
N ASN A 56 6.06 5.88 -7.68
CA ASN A 56 7.03 6.88 -8.12
C ASN A 56 7.54 6.60 -9.54
N THR A 57 7.99 7.63 -10.23
CA THR A 57 8.65 7.50 -11.55
C THR A 57 9.83 6.52 -11.45
N PRO A 58 9.90 5.48 -12.30
CA PRO A 58 11.03 4.57 -12.30
C PRO A 58 12.33 5.26 -12.70
N ASN A 59 13.45 4.78 -12.16
CA ASN A 59 14.77 5.19 -12.61
C ASN A 59 15.13 4.60 -13.99
N SER A 60 16.34 4.90 -14.50
CA SER A 60 16.82 4.39 -15.79
C SER A 60 16.93 2.86 -15.88
N ARG A 61 16.90 2.17 -14.74
CA ARG A 61 16.87 0.69 -14.64
C ARG A 61 15.46 0.14 -14.60
N GLY A 62 14.43 1.00 -14.70
CA GLY A 62 13.03 0.60 -14.58
C GLY A 62 12.61 0.23 -13.16
N ILE A 63 13.28 0.77 -12.13
CA ILE A 63 12.97 0.51 -10.72
C ILE A 63 12.22 1.73 -10.15
N SER A 64 10.98 1.55 -9.73
CA SER A 64 10.21 2.54 -8.97
C SER A 64 10.45 2.34 -7.48
N VAL A 65 11.04 3.32 -6.82
CA VAL A 65 11.31 3.29 -5.37
C VAL A 65 10.24 4.09 -4.65
N ASN A 66 9.55 3.43 -3.71
CA ASN A 66 8.46 4.00 -2.94
C ASN A 66 8.78 3.85 -1.45
N ASP A 67 8.92 4.94 -0.75
CA ASP A 67 9.24 4.98 0.67
C ASP A 67 8.00 5.27 1.51
N TYR A 68 7.79 4.46 2.56
CA TYR A 68 6.65 4.59 3.45
C TYR A 68 7.12 4.69 4.90
N SER A 69 6.45 5.52 5.67
CA SER A 69 6.55 5.53 7.14
C SER A 69 5.67 4.47 7.79
N GLU A 70 4.63 4.00 7.09
CA GLU A 70 3.74 2.94 7.53
C GLU A 70 3.11 2.24 6.33
N PHE A 71 3.01 0.91 6.38
CA PHE A 71 2.30 0.13 5.37
C PHE A 71 1.48 -0.97 6.06
N ARG A 72 0.24 -0.64 6.36
CA ARG A 72 -0.72 -1.59 6.92
C ARG A 72 -2.03 -1.47 6.16
N THR A 73 -2.55 -2.58 5.66
CA THR A 73 -3.81 -2.57 4.92
C THR A 73 -4.65 -3.82 5.16
N LYS A 74 -5.94 -3.57 5.36
CA LYS A 74 -7.03 -4.58 5.36
C LYS A 74 -7.89 -4.46 4.12
N ASP A 75 -7.67 -3.42 3.32
CA ASP A 75 -8.37 -3.17 2.07
C ASP A 75 -7.54 -3.68 0.90
N PRO A 76 -8.17 -4.11 -0.22
CA PRO A 76 -7.47 -4.40 -1.46
C PRO A 76 -6.58 -3.23 -1.86
N THR A 77 -5.40 -3.51 -2.38
CA THR A 77 -4.43 -2.47 -2.74
C THR A 77 -3.91 -2.67 -4.16
N VAL A 78 -3.99 -1.64 -4.98
CA VAL A 78 -3.54 -1.61 -6.37
C VAL A 78 -2.33 -0.71 -6.50
N PHE A 79 -1.22 -1.25 -6.99
CA PHE A 79 -0.06 -0.47 -7.42
C PHE A 79 -0.30 -0.03 -8.85
N ASN A 80 -0.53 1.28 -9.05
CA ASN A 80 -0.81 1.87 -10.35
C ASN A 80 0.49 2.05 -11.13
N ASN A 81 0.81 1.06 -11.95
CA ASN A 81 1.95 1.03 -12.87
C ASN A 81 1.49 1.20 -14.33
N PHE A 82 0.49 2.05 -14.56
CA PHE A 82 -0.13 2.28 -15.86
C PHE A 82 0.01 3.75 -16.26
N GLY A 83 0.68 4.01 -17.37
CA GLY A 83 1.14 5.36 -17.71
C GLY A 83 0.26 6.14 -18.67
N SER A 84 -0.87 5.63 -19.19
CA SER A 84 -1.68 6.40 -20.16
C SER A 84 -3.17 6.02 -20.16
N GLY A 85 -4.02 7.05 -20.23
CA GLY A 85 -5.45 6.89 -20.43
C GLY A 85 -6.20 6.38 -19.20
N VAL A 86 -7.17 5.50 -19.43
CA VAL A 86 -7.99 4.84 -18.41
C VAL A 86 -7.90 3.35 -18.63
N GLY A 87 -7.62 2.61 -17.55
CA GLY A 87 -7.52 1.16 -17.57
C GLY A 87 -8.43 0.52 -16.53
N ARG A 88 -8.50 -0.81 -16.53
CA ARG A 88 -9.33 -1.58 -15.61
C ARG A 88 -8.46 -2.40 -14.67
N SER A 89 -8.57 -2.13 -13.38
CA SER A 89 -8.06 -2.96 -12.30
C SER A 89 -9.11 -3.99 -11.89
N TYR A 90 -8.68 -5.18 -11.49
CA TYR A 90 -9.57 -6.20 -10.90
C TYR A 90 -10.07 -5.78 -9.52
N LEU A 91 -9.22 -5.15 -8.72
CA LEU A 91 -9.54 -4.78 -7.32
C LEU A 91 -10.18 -3.40 -7.20
N ALA A 92 -9.82 -2.43 -8.06
CA ALA A 92 -10.29 -1.04 -7.94
C ALA A 92 -11.28 -0.60 -9.04
N GLY A 93 -11.52 -1.44 -10.06
CA GLY A 93 -12.38 -1.09 -11.19
C GLY A 93 -11.69 -0.16 -12.20
N MET A 94 -12.42 0.81 -12.76
CA MET A 94 -11.85 1.75 -13.74
C MET A 94 -10.96 2.78 -13.04
N MET A 95 -9.74 2.94 -13.53
CA MET A 95 -8.73 3.82 -12.96
C MET A 95 -8.08 4.69 -14.03
N ALA A 96 -7.77 5.93 -13.67
CA ALA A 96 -6.91 6.79 -14.47
C ALA A 96 -5.45 6.31 -14.43
N ALA A 97 -4.68 6.71 -15.44
CA ALA A 97 -3.24 6.52 -15.44
C ALA A 97 -2.58 7.15 -14.22
N ASN A 98 -1.46 6.56 -13.78
CA ASN A 98 -0.62 7.12 -12.74
C ASN A 98 -0.05 8.47 -13.19
N PRO A 99 -0.28 9.57 -12.45
CA PRO A 99 0.19 10.90 -12.83
C PRO A 99 1.72 11.04 -12.84
N ASN A 100 2.44 10.10 -12.22
CA ASN A 100 3.90 10.07 -12.16
C ASN A 100 4.53 9.36 -13.36
N LEU A 101 3.73 8.75 -14.24
CA LEU A 101 4.23 7.93 -15.35
C LEU A 101 3.78 8.52 -16.70
N THR A 102 4.64 8.34 -17.71
CA THR A 102 4.23 8.44 -19.11
C THR A 102 3.95 7.03 -19.68
N LYS A 103 3.38 6.98 -20.88
CA LYS A 103 2.99 5.71 -21.53
C LYS A 103 4.10 4.65 -21.57
N GLU A 104 5.35 5.09 -21.64
CA GLU A 104 6.53 4.21 -21.83
C GLU A 104 7.32 3.98 -20.54
N GLN A 105 6.86 4.51 -19.41
CA GLN A 105 7.59 4.50 -18.14
C GLN A 105 7.06 3.49 -17.12
N ALA A 106 6.40 2.42 -17.55
CA ALA A 106 6.03 1.37 -16.61
C ALA A 106 7.26 0.77 -15.91
N ALA A 107 7.18 0.63 -14.59
CA ALA A 107 8.24 -0.01 -13.81
C ALA A 107 8.30 -1.51 -14.14
N ARG A 108 9.51 -2.05 -14.31
CA ARG A 108 9.74 -3.50 -14.32
C ARG A 108 9.85 -4.07 -12.90
N LEU A 109 10.22 -3.23 -11.94
CA LEU A 109 10.32 -3.57 -10.52
C LEU A 109 9.77 -2.43 -9.67
N ILE A 110 8.90 -2.76 -8.74
CA ILE A 110 8.39 -1.85 -7.71
C ILE A 110 9.07 -2.20 -6.39
N LEU A 111 9.90 -1.30 -5.87
CA LEU A 111 10.56 -1.43 -4.59
C LEU A 111 9.81 -0.59 -3.54
N ASN A 112 9.15 -1.25 -2.59
CA ASN A 112 8.48 -0.61 -1.47
C ASN A 112 9.35 -0.75 -0.22
N ARG A 113 9.84 0.37 0.32
CA ARG A 113 10.65 0.41 1.54
C ARG A 113 9.81 0.99 2.67
N VAL A 114 9.68 0.27 3.76
CA VAL A 114 8.92 0.71 4.93
C VAL A 114 9.87 0.94 6.10
N GLY A 115 10.09 2.23 6.43
CA GLY A 115 11.09 2.69 7.38
C GLY A 115 10.56 3.01 8.78
N GLY A 116 9.25 2.86 9.03
CA GLY A 116 8.63 3.18 10.32
C GLY A 116 8.96 2.18 11.44
N ASN A 117 8.33 2.38 12.60
CA ASN A 117 8.54 1.54 13.80
C ASN A 117 7.59 0.34 13.87
N ASN A 118 6.64 0.23 12.97
CA ASN A 118 5.66 -0.85 12.92
C ASN A 118 6.02 -1.85 11.82
N ARG A 119 5.71 -3.13 12.04
CA ARG A 119 5.79 -4.14 10.98
C ARG A 119 4.81 -3.79 9.86
N VAL A 120 5.10 -4.26 8.67
CA VAL A 120 4.17 -4.23 7.53
C VAL A 120 3.04 -5.23 7.79
N GLU A 121 1.79 -4.81 7.59
CA GLU A 121 0.62 -5.68 7.71
C GLU A 121 -0.19 -5.65 6.42
N ILE A 122 -0.35 -6.83 5.80
CA ILE A 122 -1.14 -6.98 4.57
C ILE A 122 -2.17 -8.08 4.83
N GLU A 123 -3.44 -7.68 4.89
CA GLU A 123 -4.54 -8.57 5.21
C GLU A 123 -5.58 -8.62 4.07
N ASN A 124 -5.15 -8.39 2.82
CA ASN A 124 -5.99 -8.47 1.64
C ASN A 124 -5.14 -8.61 0.37
N TRP A 125 -5.81 -8.71 -0.78
CA TRP A 125 -5.20 -8.88 -2.09
C TRP A 125 -4.45 -7.63 -2.55
N LEU A 126 -3.34 -7.87 -3.24
CA LEU A 126 -2.53 -6.88 -3.93
C LEU A 126 -2.63 -7.09 -5.45
N GLU A 127 -2.64 -5.99 -6.20
CA GLU A 127 -2.62 -5.99 -7.66
C GLU A 127 -1.58 -5.02 -8.18
N VAL A 128 -0.90 -5.36 -9.26
CA VAL A 128 -0.23 -4.37 -10.10
C VAL A 128 -1.09 -4.11 -11.33
N MET A 129 -1.59 -2.89 -11.46
CA MET A 129 -2.25 -2.46 -12.67
C MET A 129 -1.19 -2.05 -13.69
N SER A 130 -0.89 -2.93 -14.63
CA SER A 130 0.11 -2.78 -15.69
C SER A 130 -0.26 -3.66 -16.88
N GLU A 131 0.25 -3.33 -18.06
CA GLU A 131 0.12 -4.16 -19.25
C GLU A 131 0.91 -5.48 -19.15
N ASN A 132 2.02 -5.47 -18.43
CA ASN A 132 2.88 -6.63 -18.22
C ASN A 132 2.97 -6.97 -16.73
N LYS A 133 3.23 -8.24 -16.42
CA LYS A 133 3.57 -8.66 -15.06
C LYS A 133 4.81 -7.90 -14.57
N THR A 134 4.81 -7.58 -13.29
CA THR A 134 5.83 -6.70 -12.67
C THR A 134 6.38 -7.35 -11.41
N ASP A 135 7.69 -7.28 -11.22
CA ASP A 135 8.32 -7.66 -9.96
C ASP A 135 7.99 -6.68 -8.85
N ILE A 136 7.82 -7.18 -7.63
CA ILE A 136 7.66 -6.32 -6.45
C ILE A 136 8.52 -6.81 -5.28
N ILE A 137 9.14 -5.86 -4.59
CA ILE A 137 9.87 -6.09 -3.35
C ILE A 137 9.26 -5.24 -2.25
N PHE A 138 8.93 -5.88 -1.13
CA PHE A 138 8.66 -5.22 0.14
C PHE A 138 9.85 -5.39 1.07
N SER A 139 10.37 -4.29 1.56
CA SER A 139 11.55 -4.19 2.43
C SER A 139 11.18 -3.50 3.74
N SER A 140 11.31 -4.20 4.88
CA SER A 140 11.05 -3.63 6.20
C SER A 140 11.85 -4.33 7.29
N ASN A 141 12.69 -3.60 8.00
CA ASN A 141 13.44 -4.12 9.15
C ASN A 141 12.55 -4.54 10.33
N GLN A 142 11.31 -4.06 10.38
CA GLN A 142 10.35 -4.39 11.45
C GLN A 142 9.61 -5.71 11.19
N GLY A 143 9.75 -6.26 9.97
CA GLY A 143 9.12 -7.51 9.57
C GLY A 143 7.74 -7.35 8.98
N PHE A 144 7.04 -8.48 8.84
CA PHE A 144 5.78 -8.59 8.11
C PHE A 144 4.76 -9.44 8.85
N TYR A 145 3.50 -9.07 8.72
CA TYR A 145 2.35 -9.93 8.97
C TYR A 145 1.50 -10.00 7.71
N LEU A 146 1.32 -11.20 7.18
CA LEU A 146 0.59 -11.47 5.94
C LEU A 146 -0.56 -12.41 6.25
N ASN A 147 -1.79 -12.02 5.94
CA ASN A 147 -2.97 -12.85 6.19
C ASN A 147 -4.02 -12.60 5.10
N ASN A 148 -4.64 -13.64 4.58
CA ASN A 148 -5.58 -13.54 3.46
C ASN A 148 -5.00 -12.74 2.27
N THR A 149 -3.68 -12.85 2.07
CA THR A 149 -2.95 -12.07 1.06
C THR A 149 -2.90 -12.83 -0.26
N GLY A 150 -3.37 -12.22 -1.33
CA GLY A 150 -3.26 -12.75 -2.69
C GLY A 150 -2.59 -11.75 -3.64
N PHE A 151 -2.19 -12.22 -4.82
CA PHE A 151 -1.40 -11.44 -5.77
C PHE A 151 -1.99 -11.52 -7.18
N ILE A 152 -2.19 -10.37 -7.82
CA ILE A 152 -2.74 -10.25 -9.18
C ILE A 152 -1.74 -9.48 -10.05
N ASN A 153 -1.36 -10.08 -11.19
CA ASN A 153 -0.49 -9.49 -12.20
C ASN A 153 0.94 -9.20 -11.72
N PHE A 154 1.44 -9.98 -10.74
CA PHE A 154 2.85 -9.98 -10.38
C PHE A 154 3.60 -11.08 -11.14
N ASP A 155 4.88 -10.83 -11.46
CA ASP A 155 5.81 -11.87 -11.92
C ASP A 155 6.52 -12.51 -10.73
N LYS A 156 7.05 -11.68 -9.83
CA LYS A 156 7.71 -12.10 -8.61
C LYS A 156 7.34 -11.20 -7.44
N VAL A 157 7.10 -11.79 -6.27
CA VAL A 157 6.86 -11.08 -5.02
C VAL A 157 7.93 -11.48 -4.00
N ILE A 158 8.64 -10.48 -3.46
CA ILE A 158 9.69 -10.69 -2.46
C ILE A 158 9.36 -9.88 -1.21
N PHE A 159 9.33 -10.54 -0.05
CA PHE A 159 9.31 -9.90 1.26
C PHE A 159 10.67 -10.10 1.92
N THR A 160 11.31 -9.01 2.32
CA THR A 160 12.62 -9.07 2.97
C THR A 160 12.68 -8.19 4.21
N THR A 161 13.27 -8.72 5.28
CA THR A 161 13.55 -7.97 6.51
C THR A 161 14.87 -7.19 6.43
N SER A 162 15.47 -7.12 5.23
CA SER A 162 16.59 -6.24 4.91
C SER A 162 16.07 -4.88 4.45
N ARG A 163 16.78 -3.80 4.78
CA ARG A 163 16.66 -2.57 4.00
C ARG A 163 17.29 -2.81 2.63
N VAL A 164 16.54 -2.55 1.58
CA VAL A 164 17.01 -2.66 0.19
C VAL A 164 17.31 -1.26 -0.32
N ASP A 165 18.55 -1.04 -0.71
CA ASP A 165 19.01 0.24 -1.27
C ASP A 165 19.51 0.04 -2.70
N LEU A 166 19.70 1.14 -3.42
CA LEU A 166 20.26 1.17 -4.77
C LEU A 166 21.70 1.70 -4.72
N ASP A 167 22.51 1.25 -5.65
CA ASP A 167 23.84 1.81 -5.90
C ASP A 167 23.79 3.13 -6.69
N GLY A 168 24.94 3.73 -6.97
CA GLY A 168 25.05 4.96 -7.75
C GLY A 168 24.60 4.86 -9.22
N ASN A 169 24.44 3.64 -9.74
CA ASN A 169 23.92 3.36 -11.09
C ASN A 169 22.40 3.08 -11.07
N GLY A 170 21.78 3.04 -9.89
CA GLY A 170 20.36 2.73 -9.72
C GLY A 170 20.05 1.23 -9.76
N ASP A 171 21.03 0.36 -9.58
CA ASP A 171 20.85 -1.08 -9.45
C ASP A 171 20.69 -1.49 -7.99
N LEU A 172 19.99 -2.62 -7.74
CA LEU A 172 19.78 -3.14 -6.37
C LEU A 172 21.12 -3.54 -5.74
N LEU A 173 21.34 -3.07 -4.52
CA LEU A 173 22.41 -3.58 -3.67
C LEU A 173 22.04 -4.94 -3.06
N PRO A 174 23.04 -5.77 -2.65
CA PRO A 174 22.79 -7.01 -1.96
C PRO A 174 21.95 -6.84 -0.69
N PHE A 175 21.06 -7.79 -0.42
CA PHE A 175 20.19 -7.75 0.76
C PHE A 175 21.03 -8.08 2.01
N ASN A 176 21.00 -7.17 2.98
CA ASN A 176 21.68 -7.35 4.27
C ASN A 176 20.63 -7.48 5.36
N ILE A 177 20.27 -8.71 5.70
CA ILE A 177 19.23 -9.03 6.69
C ILE A 177 19.80 -8.75 8.09
N ARG A 178 19.11 -7.88 8.85
CA ARG A 178 19.54 -7.46 10.20
C ARG A 178 18.53 -7.77 11.30
N GLY A 179 17.39 -8.32 10.96
CA GLY A 179 16.35 -8.60 11.96
C GLY A 179 14.98 -8.73 11.30
N GLY A 180 13.95 -8.56 12.11
CA GLY A 180 12.58 -8.68 11.66
C GLY A 180 12.12 -10.15 11.56
N LYS A 181 10.81 -10.32 11.40
CA LYS A 181 10.15 -11.64 11.31
C LYS A 181 9.10 -11.56 10.21
N ILE A 182 8.96 -12.60 9.41
CA ILE A 182 7.84 -12.75 8.49
C ILE A 182 6.87 -13.75 9.12
N GLU A 183 5.68 -13.28 9.40
CA GLU A 183 4.61 -14.03 10.04
C GLU A 183 3.44 -14.18 9.06
N ILE A 184 2.98 -15.42 8.88
CA ILE A 184 1.81 -15.73 8.05
C ILE A 184 0.66 -16.05 8.98
N GLY A 185 -0.44 -15.33 8.83
CA GLY A 185 -1.65 -15.52 9.61
C GLY A 185 -2.44 -16.77 9.19
N ARG A 186 -3.55 -17.00 9.87
CA ARG A 186 -4.36 -18.23 9.73
C ARG A 186 -4.93 -18.41 8.31
N GLU A 187 -5.33 -17.33 7.67
CA GLU A 187 -5.95 -17.35 6.32
C GLU A 187 -4.88 -17.50 5.21
N GLY A 188 -3.59 -17.46 5.58
CA GLY A 188 -2.49 -17.77 4.70
C GLY A 188 -2.21 -16.73 3.61
N ILE A 189 -1.48 -17.21 2.61
CA ILE A 189 -1.13 -16.49 1.38
C ILE A 189 -1.67 -17.31 0.20
N ASN A 190 -2.37 -16.66 -0.73
CA ASN A 190 -2.74 -17.24 -2.02
C ASN A 190 -1.70 -16.84 -3.06
N ALA A 191 -0.88 -17.80 -3.47
CA ALA A 191 0.16 -17.63 -4.49
C ALA A 191 -0.26 -18.19 -5.87
N GLU A 192 -1.49 -18.67 -6.01
CA GLU A 192 -2.07 -19.10 -7.27
C GLU A 192 -2.58 -17.86 -8.01
N GLY A 193 -1.82 -17.39 -8.99
CA GLY A 193 -2.11 -16.22 -9.83
C GLY A 193 -2.32 -16.62 -11.28
#